data_efadd9e32a3503aadd9b5913cab16755
#
_entry.id   efadd9e32a3503aadd9b5913cab16755
#
_cell.length_a   1.000
_cell.length_b   1.000
_cell.length_c   1.000
_cell.angle_alpha   90.00
_cell.angle_beta   90.00
_cell.angle_gamma   90.00
#
_symmetry.space_group_name_H-M   'P 1'
#
loop_
_entity.id
_entity.type
_entity.pdbx_description
1 polymer ?
#
loop_
_entity_poly.entity_id
_entity_poly.type
_entity_poly.pdbx_seq_one_letter_code
_entity_poly.pdbx_strand_id
1 'polypeptide(L)' 'MPLGTVKFFNADKGYGFIQPDDGSADSFVHISAVQAAGMQTLDKDQRVNYEVEQGKNGKASAVNLSAA' A
#
# COMPACT_ATOMS: atom_id res chain seq x y z
N MET A 1 -6.85 8.97 8.18
CA MET A 1 -6.10 8.15 7.21
C MET A 1 -6.23 6.68 7.60
N PRO A 2 -6.55 5.80 6.65
CA PRO A 2 -6.60 4.39 6.97
C PRO A 2 -5.25 3.85 7.41
N LEU A 3 -5.28 2.87 8.27
CA LEU A 3 -4.09 2.18 8.76
C LEU A 3 -4.18 0.72 8.31
N GLY A 4 -3.09 0.17 7.86
CA GLY A 4 -3.07 -1.22 7.44
C GLY A 4 -1.72 -1.86 7.64
N THR A 5 -1.67 -3.16 7.34
CA THR A 5 -0.46 -3.97 7.45
C THR A 5 -0.09 -4.46 6.06
N VAL A 6 1.17 -4.31 5.69
CA VAL A 6 1.66 -4.82 4.41
C VAL A 6 1.56 -6.34 4.41
N LYS A 7 0.77 -6.89 3.49
CA LYS A 7 0.62 -8.33 3.36
C LYS A 7 1.82 -8.94 2.66
N PHE A 8 2.25 -8.32 1.58
CA PHE A 8 3.50 -8.61 0.92
C PHE A 8 3.84 -7.47 -0.03
N PHE A 9 5.09 -7.38 -0.41
CA PHE A 9 5.53 -6.40 -1.41
C PHE A 9 6.65 -7.03 -2.23
N ASN A 10 6.52 -6.93 -3.56
CA ASN A 10 7.51 -7.46 -4.49
C ASN A 10 8.14 -6.30 -5.25
N ALA A 11 9.33 -5.89 -4.81
CA ALA A 11 10.04 -4.77 -5.43
C ALA A 11 10.46 -5.08 -6.86
N ASP A 12 10.72 -6.34 -7.17
CA ASP A 12 11.12 -6.74 -8.53
C ASP A 12 9.98 -6.55 -9.53
N LYS A 13 8.76 -6.86 -9.11
CA LYS A 13 7.59 -6.66 -9.95
C LYS A 13 6.98 -5.28 -9.77
N GLY A 14 7.33 -4.59 -8.71
CA GLY A 14 6.90 -3.23 -8.47
C GLY A 14 5.51 -3.09 -7.88
N TYR A 15 5.03 -4.07 -7.11
CA TYR A 15 3.71 -3.97 -6.49
C TYR A 15 3.61 -4.82 -5.24
N GLY A 16 2.58 -4.55 -4.45
CA GLY A 16 2.26 -5.33 -3.29
C GLY A 16 0.83 -5.08 -2.84
N PHE A 17 0.48 -5.59 -1.68
CA PHE A 17 -0.86 -5.42 -1.12
C PHE A 17 -0.78 -5.05 0.35
N ILE A 18 -1.70 -4.21 0.77
CA ILE A 18 -1.85 -3.80 2.17
C ILE A 18 -3.21 -4.28 2.64
N GLN A 19 -3.22 -4.97 3.78
CA GLN A 19 -4.46 -5.41 4.40
C GLN A 19 -4.95 -4.33 5.35
N PRO A 20 -6.11 -3.70 5.07
CA PRO A 20 -6.64 -2.67 5.98
C PRO A 20 -6.99 -3.24 7.35
N ASP A 21 -6.81 -2.43 8.39
CA ASP A 21 -7.11 -2.84 9.75
C ASP A 21 -8.60 -3.08 9.97
N ASP A 22 -9.45 -2.45 9.17
CA ASP A 22 -10.90 -2.60 9.31
C ASP A 22 -11.45 -3.88 8.68
N GLY A 23 -10.59 -4.73 8.13
CA GLY A 23 -11.01 -5.98 7.51
C GLY A 23 -11.54 -5.85 6.10
N SER A 24 -11.40 -4.68 5.48
CA SER A 24 -11.80 -4.49 4.09
C SER A 24 -10.91 -5.28 3.14
N ALA A 25 -11.27 -5.28 1.85
CA ALA A 25 -10.46 -5.93 0.83
C ALA A 25 -9.07 -5.32 0.76
N ASP A 26 -8.08 -6.15 0.41
CA ASP A 26 -6.70 -5.69 0.31
C ASP A 26 -6.57 -4.53 -0.68
N SER A 27 -5.72 -3.57 -0.35
CA SER A 27 -5.43 -2.43 -1.22
C SER A 27 -4.16 -2.69 -2.00
N PHE A 28 -4.21 -2.46 -3.30
CA PHE A 28 -3.04 -2.58 -4.17
C PHE A 28 -2.10 -1.40 -3.91
N VAL A 29 -0.80 -1.66 -3.86
CA VAL A 29 0.20 -0.61 -3.76
C VAL A 29 1.24 -0.81 -4.86
N HIS A 30 1.49 0.24 -5.64
CA HIS A 30 2.50 0.23 -6.69
C HIS A 30 3.79 0.85 -6.16
N ILE A 31 4.94 0.41 -6.71
CA ILE A 31 6.24 0.89 -6.25
C ILE A 31 6.36 2.41 -6.41
N SER A 32 5.69 3.00 -7.40
CA SER A 32 5.72 4.45 -7.57
C SER A 32 5.13 5.17 -6.36
N ALA A 33 4.10 4.62 -5.73
CA ALA A 33 3.53 5.19 -4.51
C ALA A 33 4.49 5.07 -3.33
N VAL A 34 5.22 3.97 -3.26
CA VAL A 34 6.24 3.76 -2.23
C VAL A 34 7.36 4.78 -2.39
N GLN A 35 7.84 4.97 -3.61
CA GLN A 35 8.91 5.93 -3.90
C GLN A 35 8.45 7.36 -3.64
N ALA A 36 7.22 7.69 -3.99
CA ALA A 36 6.66 9.01 -3.75
C ALA A 36 6.59 9.33 -2.26
N ALA A 37 6.47 8.31 -1.42
CA ALA A 37 6.46 8.47 0.03
C ALA A 37 7.86 8.53 0.63
N GLY A 38 8.90 8.48 -0.20
CA GLY A 38 10.28 8.50 0.27
C GLY A 38 10.80 7.15 0.73
N MET A 39 10.08 6.08 0.44
CA MET A 39 10.48 4.73 0.81
C MET A 39 11.05 4.02 -0.40
N GLN A 40 11.88 3.01 -0.17
CA GLN A 40 12.42 2.18 -1.25
C GLN A 40 11.63 0.91 -1.43
N THR A 41 11.10 0.37 -0.35
CA THR A 41 10.35 -0.88 -0.37
C THR A 41 9.49 -0.96 0.89
N LEU A 42 8.61 -1.94 0.92
CA LEU A 42 7.80 -2.24 2.09
C LEU A 42 8.13 -3.64 2.58
N ASP A 43 8.25 -3.79 3.88
CA ASP A 43 8.49 -5.09 4.48
C ASP A 43 7.17 -5.79 4.78
N LYS A 44 7.19 -7.11 4.73
CA LYS A 44 6.05 -7.91 5.13
C LYS A 44 5.69 -7.59 6.59
N ASP A 45 4.39 -7.46 6.86
CA ASP A 45 3.84 -7.14 8.18
C ASP A 45 4.18 -5.73 8.66
N GLN A 46 4.73 -4.88 7.80
CA GLN A 46 4.98 -3.49 8.15
C GLN A 46 3.65 -2.73 8.28
N ARG A 47 3.55 -1.91 9.32
CA ARG A 47 2.36 -1.06 9.54
C ARG A 47 2.56 0.27 8.81
N VAL A 48 1.54 0.67 8.06
CA VAL A 48 1.61 1.91 7.30
C VAL A 48 0.28 2.65 7.36
N ASN A 49 0.36 3.97 7.30
CA ASN A 49 -0.79 4.82 6.99
C ASN A 49 -0.83 5.03 5.49
N TYR A 50 -2.03 5.12 4.94
CA TYR A 50 -2.17 5.33 3.50
C TYR A 50 -3.54 5.92 3.20
N GLU A 51 -3.70 6.43 1.99
CA GLU A 51 -4.99 6.83 1.46
C GLU A 51 -5.37 5.88 0.33
N VAL A 52 -6.66 5.75 0.09
CA VAL A 52 -7.17 4.88 -0.96
C VAL A 52 -7.62 5.74 -2.12
N GLU A 53 -7.11 5.42 -3.31
CA GLU A 53 -7.50 6.07 -4.55
C GLU A 53 -8.03 5.02 -5.50
N GLN A 54 -9.21 5.28 -6.08
CA GLN A 54 -9.78 4.36 -7.06
C GLN A 54 -9.11 4.57 -8.41
N GLY A 55 -8.54 3.49 -8.93
CA GLY A 55 -7.94 3.50 -10.25
C GLY A 55 -8.99 3.38 -11.34
N LYS A 56 -8.53 3.50 -12.59
CA LYS A 56 -9.39 3.44 -13.76
C LYS A 56 -10.13 2.11 -13.90
N ASN A 57 -9.60 1.05 -13.27
CA ASN A 57 -10.18 -0.27 -13.32
C ASN A 57 -11.14 -0.56 -12.17
N GLY A 58 -11.47 0.44 -11.39
CA GLY A 58 -12.30 0.24 -10.20
C GLY A 58 -11.58 -0.41 -9.04
N LYS A 59 -10.28 -0.60 -9.14
CA LYS A 59 -9.47 -1.18 -8.07
C LYS A 59 -8.95 -0.09 -7.15
N ALA A 60 -9.01 -0.35 -5.86
CA ALA A 60 -8.47 0.58 -4.87
C ALA A 60 -6.96 0.46 -4.82
N SER A 61 -6.28 1.61 -4.88
CA SER A 61 -4.83 1.68 -4.79
C SER A 61 -4.44 2.48 -3.56
N ALA A 62 -3.41 2.02 -2.85
CA ALA A 62 -2.88 2.74 -1.71
C ALA A 62 -1.92 3.82 -2.21
N VAL A 63 -2.11 5.05 -1.73
CA VAL A 63 -1.27 6.20 -2.08
C VAL A 63 -0.97 6.99 -0.82
N ASN A 64 -0.04 7.93 -0.91
CA ASN A 64 0.34 8.80 0.22
C ASN A 64 0.74 7.97 1.45
N LEU A 65 1.60 6.99 1.23
CA LEU A 65 2.04 6.09 2.29
C LEU A 65 2.90 6.83 3.31
N SER A 66 2.78 6.43 4.57
CA SER A 66 3.69 6.89 5.61
C SER A 66 3.86 5.79 6.64
N ALA A 67 5.02 5.77 7.31
CA ALA A 67 5.27 4.79 8.36
C ALA A 67 4.32 5.03 9.52
N ALA A 68 3.76 3.96 10.03
CA ALA A 68 2.87 4.04 11.19
C ALA A 68 3.65 3.95 12.50
#